data_86adb37a52748556e5f3de41127c3c09
#
_entry.id   86adb37a52748556e5f3de41127c3c09
#
_cell.length_a   1.000
_cell.length_b   1.000
_cell.length_c   1.000
_cell.angle_alpha   90.00
_cell.angle_beta   90.00
_cell.angle_gamma   90.00
#
_symmetry.space_group_name_H-M   'P 1'
#
loop_
_entity.id
_entity.type
_entity.pdbx_description
1 polymer ?
#
loop_
_entity_poly.entity_id
_entity_poly.type
_entity_poly.pdbx_seq_one_letter_code
_entity_poly.pdbx_strand_id
1 'polypeptide(L)'
;MKTYKQVFSELKRQKKTALIPFFVIGDPDFDTSLAVVKAALDAGADVLELGIPFSDPIADGPTIQKADIRATRSGMSVTKALDFIRRIKDYKDVPIGLLMYYNLVYQYGTEKFFRDFHQAGVNSVLVADLSIDDANEIMGPAVSAGLDTVFMVTPNTRPERMKLIAAKTTGFIYTVSVLGVTGSREDLSDTVAGLVGKLKSLTAVPVCVGFGISKPEHATTVARAGADGVIIGSRVVGLIESNLGDKEGMLAQISTFLAEVRAAI
;
A
#
# COMPACT_ATOMS: atom_id res chain seq x y z
N MET A 1 -7.43 -6.48 -16.67
CA MET A 1 -6.80 -5.95 -15.45
C MET A 1 -6.98 -6.96 -14.33
N LYS A 2 -5.87 -7.44 -13.74
CA LYS A 2 -5.88 -8.39 -12.61
C LYS A 2 -6.49 -7.73 -11.37
N THR A 3 -7.37 -8.46 -10.65
CA THR A 3 -8.09 -7.92 -9.49
C THR A 3 -7.52 -8.44 -8.17
N TYR A 4 -7.80 -7.75 -7.05
CA TYR A 4 -7.46 -8.23 -5.70
C TYR A 4 -8.03 -9.62 -5.44
N LYS A 5 -9.31 -9.84 -5.78
CA LYS A 5 -9.98 -11.13 -5.61
C LYS A 5 -9.22 -12.28 -6.29
N GLN A 6 -8.73 -12.06 -7.50
CA GLN A 6 -7.94 -13.07 -8.22
C GLN A 6 -6.62 -13.36 -7.51
N VAL A 7 -5.86 -12.29 -7.14
CA VAL A 7 -4.56 -12.44 -6.49
C VAL A 7 -4.69 -13.13 -5.14
N PHE A 8 -5.55 -12.63 -4.25
CA PHE A 8 -5.70 -13.20 -2.91
C PHE A 8 -6.26 -14.63 -2.94
N SER A 9 -7.17 -14.94 -3.89
CA SER A 9 -7.68 -16.32 -4.05
C SER A 9 -6.59 -17.28 -4.54
N GLU A 10 -5.71 -16.83 -5.43
CA GLU A 10 -4.60 -17.62 -5.92
C GLU A 10 -3.57 -17.89 -4.82
N LEU A 11 -3.15 -16.84 -4.11
CA LEU A 11 -2.20 -16.94 -3.00
C LEU A 11 -2.73 -17.83 -1.88
N LYS A 12 -4.00 -17.70 -1.53
CA LYS A 12 -4.65 -18.56 -0.53
C LYS A 12 -4.58 -20.04 -0.92
N ARG A 13 -4.80 -20.39 -2.19
CA ARG A 13 -4.65 -21.78 -2.67
C ARG A 13 -3.20 -22.28 -2.55
N GLN A 14 -2.24 -21.38 -2.73
CA GLN A 14 -0.80 -21.66 -2.60
C GLN A 14 -0.32 -21.61 -1.15
N LYS A 15 -1.17 -21.26 -0.19
CA LYS A 15 -0.84 -21.02 1.24
C LYS A 15 0.25 -19.94 1.39
N LYS A 16 0.19 -18.90 0.57
CA LYS A 16 1.11 -17.75 0.57
C LYS A 16 0.38 -16.48 1.00
N THR A 17 1.14 -15.57 1.59
CA THR A 17 0.69 -14.23 1.95
C THR A 17 1.11 -13.24 0.86
N ALA A 18 0.27 -12.27 0.51
CA ALA A 18 0.59 -11.27 -0.51
C ALA A 18 1.74 -10.35 -0.07
N LEU A 19 2.69 -10.10 -0.95
CA LEU A 19 3.75 -9.10 -0.79
C LEU A 19 3.32 -7.80 -1.45
N ILE A 20 3.18 -6.72 -0.66
CA ILE A 20 2.65 -5.42 -1.08
C ILE A 20 3.67 -4.33 -0.73
N PRO A 21 4.66 -4.03 -1.57
CA PRO A 21 5.54 -2.89 -1.34
C PRO A 21 4.82 -1.57 -1.65
N PHE A 22 5.10 -0.55 -0.82
CA PHE A 22 4.65 0.82 -1.03
C PHE A 22 5.79 1.69 -1.56
N PHE A 23 5.49 2.54 -2.53
CA PHE A 23 6.42 3.52 -3.09
C PHE A 23 5.73 4.87 -3.29
N VAL A 24 6.47 5.96 -3.12
CA VAL A 24 6.05 7.29 -3.58
C VAL A 24 6.39 7.40 -5.06
N ILE A 25 5.40 7.69 -5.88
CA ILE A 25 5.56 7.84 -7.33
C ILE A 25 6.53 8.98 -7.63
N GLY A 26 7.60 8.68 -8.39
CA GLY A 26 8.62 9.64 -8.80
C GLY A 26 9.70 9.92 -7.76
N ASP A 27 9.84 9.11 -6.73
CA ASP A 27 10.93 9.17 -5.77
C ASP A 27 12.12 8.28 -6.21
N PRO A 28 13.32 8.80 -6.43
CA PRO A 28 13.74 10.21 -6.35
C PRO A 28 13.45 11.03 -7.63
N ASP A 29 13.21 10.37 -8.73
CA ASP A 29 12.79 10.90 -10.04
C ASP A 29 11.95 9.88 -10.78
N PHE A 30 11.31 10.29 -11.88
CA PHE A 30 10.36 9.45 -12.63
C PHE A 30 10.98 8.14 -13.12
N ASP A 31 12.14 8.20 -13.78
CA ASP A 31 12.73 7.02 -14.44
C ASP A 31 13.39 6.07 -13.44
N THR A 32 13.98 6.59 -12.38
CA THR A 32 14.52 5.79 -11.28
C THR A 32 13.40 5.11 -10.49
N SER A 33 12.34 5.85 -10.15
CA SER A 33 11.15 5.31 -9.49
C SER A 33 10.51 4.18 -10.30
N LEU A 34 10.37 4.37 -11.62
CA LEU A 34 9.83 3.34 -12.50
C LEU A 34 10.71 2.08 -12.51
N ALA A 35 12.04 2.24 -12.54
CA ALA A 35 12.97 1.11 -12.46
C ALA A 35 12.88 0.37 -11.12
N VAL A 36 12.77 1.10 -10.00
CA VAL A 36 12.58 0.55 -8.66
C VAL A 36 11.30 -0.28 -8.57
N VAL A 37 10.18 0.23 -9.05
CA VAL A 37 8.90 -0.50 -9.01
C VAL A 37 8.96 -1.76 -9.89
N LYS A 38 9.60 -1.70 -11.06
CA LYS A 38 9.82 -2.89 -11.92
C LYS A 38 10.68 -3.94 -11.20
N ALA A 39 11.78 -3.52 -10.56
CA ALA A 39 12.63 -4.40 -9.77
C ALA A 39 11.86 -5.08 -8.62
N ALA A 40 10.96 -4.35 -7.96
CA ALA A 40 10.08 -4.91 -6.93
C ALA A 40 9.09 -5.97 -7.50
N LEU A 41 8.55 -5.72 -8.68
CA LEU A 41 7.68 -6.67 -9.37
C LEU A 41 8.42 -7.96 -9.78
N ASP A 42 9.67 -7.83 -10.21
CA ASP A 42 10.53 -8.97 -10.57
C ASP A 42 10.97 -9.75 -9.33
N ALA A 43 11.14 -9.06 -8.19
CA ALA A 43 11.43 -9.69 -6.90
C ALA A 43 10.20 -10.38 -6.26
N GLY A 44 9.05 -10.37 -6.91
CA GLY A 44 7.88 -11.15 -6.50
C GLY A 44 6.80 -10.37 -5.76
N ALA A 45 6.71 -9.05 -5.93
CA ALA A 45 5.55 -8.29 -5.46
C ALA A 45 4.27 -8.75 -6.16
N ASP A 46 3.23 -9.02 -5.37
CA ASP A 46 1.92 -9.51 -5.84
C ASP A 46 0.95 -8.37 -6.11
N VAL A 47 1.07 -7.29 -5.36
CA VAL A 47 0.27 -6.06 -5.40
C VAL A 47 1.22 -4.89 -5.22
N LEU A 48 0.90 -3.75 -5.81
CA LEU A 48 1.60 -2.48 -5.54
C LEU A 48 0.70 -1.53 -4.75
N GLU A 49 1.27 -0.84 -3.78
CA GLU A 49 0.68 0.34 -3.19
C GLU A 49 1.52 1.56 -3.58
N LEU A 50 0.89 2.56 -4.17
CA LEU A 50 1.58 3.74 -4.71
C LEU A 50 1.04 5.02 -4.08
N GLY A 51 1.94 5.85 -3.55
CA GLY A 51 1.64 7.18 -3.05
C GLY A 51 1.78 8.23 -4.15
N ILE A 52 0.77 9.09 -4.32
CA ILE A 52 0.93 10.30 -5.13
C ILE A 52 1.56 11.36 -4.23
N PRO A 53 2.73 11.94 -4.60
CA PRO A 53 3.42 12.89 -3.73
C PRO A 53 2.56 14.12 -3.41
N PHE A 54 2.60 14.52 -2.14
CA PHE A 54 1.81 15.63 -1.60
C PHE A 54 2.68 16.56 -0.76
N SER A 55 2.32 17.85 -0.71
CA SER A 55 3.10 18.87 0.02
C SER A 55 2.93 18.80 1.53
N ASP A 56 1.77 18.31 1.99
CA ASP A 56 1.36 18.37 3.41
C ASP A 56 0.95 16.99 3.94
N PRO A 57 1.84 15.97 3.90
CA PRO A 57 1.52 14.56 4.16
C PRO A 57 1.43 14.27 5.66
N ILE A 58 0.37 14.78 6.33
CA ILE A 58 0.20 14.77 7.78
C ILE A 58 0.05 13.37 8.40
N ALA A 59 -0.34 12.38 7.60
CA ALA A 59 -0.48 10.99 8.05
C ALA A 59 0.81 10.18 7.87
N ASP A 60 1.83 10.74 7.20
CA ASP A 60 3.06 10.03 6.86
C ASP A 60 4.19 10.26 7.85
N GLY A 61 4.99 9.22 8.05
CA GLY A 61 6.23 9.31 8.82
C GLY A 61 7.35 10.02 8.05
N PRO A 62 8.44 10.43 8.76
CA PRO A 62 9.48 11.29 8.20
C PRO A 62 10.18 10.71 6.95
N THR A 63 10.28 9.39 6.82
CA THR A 63 10.88 8.74 5.65
C THR A 63 10.01 8.95 4.40
N ILE A 64 8.69 8.82 4.53
CA ILE A 64 7.75 9.02 3.43
C ILE A 64 7.66 10.51 3.08
N GLN A 65 7.57 11.40 4.08
CA GLN A 65 7.59 12.85 3.87
C GLN A 65 8.81 13.32 3.05
N LYS A 66 10.00 12.77 3.32
CA LYS A 66 11.20 13.06 2.52
C LYS A 66 11.08 12.56 1.09
N ALA A 67 10.44 11.41 0.86
CA ALA A 67 10.18 10.89 -0.48
C ALA A 67 9.20 11.79 -1.26
N ASP A 68 8.14 12.27 -0.61
CA ASP A 68 7.23 13.27 -1.19
C ASP A 68 7.96 14.53 -1.64
N ILE A 69 8.87 15.04 -0.79
CA ILE A 69 9.69 16.22 -1.11
C ILE A 69 10.59 15.93 -2.32
N ARG A 70 11.26 14.78 -2.39
CA ARG A 70 12.11 14.43 -3.53
C ARG A 70 11.29 14.31 -4.81
N ALA A 71 10.19 13.57 -4.77
CA ALA A 71 9.30 13.38 -5.91
C ALA A 71 8.70 14.71 -6.41
N THR A 72 8.27 15.57 -5.50
CA THR A 72 7.75 16.91 -5.85
C THR A 72 8.84 17.77 -6.50
N ARG A 73 10.06 17.77 -5.93
CA ARG A 73 11.20 18.51 -6.50
C ARG A 73 11.62 17.99 -7.88
N SER A 74 11.44 16.71 -8.15
CA SER A 74 11.67 16.13 -9.48
C SER A 74 10.59 16.50 -10.50
N GLY A 75 9.60 17.29 -10.09
CA GLY A 75 8.51 17.77 -10.94
C GLY A 75 7.39 16.75 -11.16
N MET A 76 7.16 15.84 -10.21
CA MET A 76 6.00 14.95 -10.24
C MET A 76 4.69 15.74 -10.09
N SER A 77 3.65 15.22 -10.74
CA SER A 77 2.29 15.77 -10.70
C SER A 77 1.27 14.64 -10.83
N VAL A 78 0.01 14.92 -10.52
CA VAL A 78 -1.09 13.96 -10.69
C VAL A 78 -1.17 13.44 -12.13
N THR A 79 -0.96 14.30 -13.13
CA THR A 79 -0.96 13.88 -14.55
C THR A 79 0.20 12.95 -14.88
N LYS A 80 1.41 13.23 -14.36
CA LYS A 80 2.57 12.33 -14.54
C LYS A 80 2.37 11.00 -13.81
N ALA A 81 1.66 10.99 -12.68
CA ALA A 81 1.32 9.76 -11.97
C ALA A 81 0.45 8.82 -12.82
N LEU A 82 -0.47 9.36 -13.62
CA LEU A 82 -1.24 8.55 -14.59
C LEU A 82 -0.34 7.88 -15.64
N ASP A 83 0.63 8.60 -16.21
CA ASP A 83 1.60 8.03 -17.17
C ASP A 83 2.46 6.95 -16.50
N PHE A 84 2.93 7.20 -15.29
CA PHE A 84 3.71 6.26 -14.50
C PHE A 84 2.95 4.93 -14.29
N ILE A 85 1.68 5.01 -13.87
CA ILE A 85 0.84 3.84 -13.65
C ILE A 85 0.62 3.04 -14.94
N ARG A 86 0.34 3.71 -16.06
CA ARG A 86 0.21 3.04 -17.35
C ARG A 86 1.47 2.27 -17.73
N ARG A 87 2.66 2.87 -17.57
CA ARG A 87 3.95 2.21 -17.86
C ARG A 87 4.21 1.00 -16.93
N ILE A 88 3.71 1.01 -15.70
CA ILE A 88 3.76 -0.17 -14.84
C ILE A 88 2.81 -1.24 -15.35
N LYS A 89 1.59 -0.88 -15.72
CA LYS A 89 0.61 -1.84 -16.25
C LYS A 89 1.05 -2.47 -17.56
N ASP A 90 1.71 -1.70 -18.43
CA ASP A 90 2.31 -2.22 -19.67
C ASP A 90 3.46 -3.22 -19.40
N TYR A 91 4.17 -3.04 -18.27
CA TYR A 91 5.23 -3.94 -17.86
C TYR A 91 4.70 -5.25 -17.24
N LYS A 92 3.77 -5.14 -16.28
CA LYS A 92 3.19 -6.30 -15.58
C LYS A 92 1.79 -5.99 -15.06
N ASP A 93 0.83 -6.87 -15.37
CA ASP A 93 -0.54 -6.71 -14.87
C ASP A 93 -0.68 -7.24 -13.44
N VAL A 94 -0.51 -6.34 -12.47
CA VAL A 94 -0.73 -6.57 -11.04
C VAL A 94 -1.76 -5.56 -10.52
N PRO A 95 -2.49 -5.87 -9.44
CA PRO A 95 -3.33 -4.87 -8.80
C PRO A 95 -2.49 -3.72 -8.25
N ILE A 96 -3.00 -2.48 -8.43
CA ILE A 96 -2.40 -1.24 -7.94
C ILE A 96 -3.42 -0.55 -7.04
N GLY A 97 -3.06 -0.31 -5.77
CA GLY A 97 -3.77 0.58 -4.86
C GLY A 97 -3.11 1.95 -4.82
N LEU A 98 -3.89 3.01 -4.73
CA LEU A 98 -3.38 4.34 -4.43
C LEU A 98 -3.58 4.66 -2.96
N LEU A 99 -2.52 5.13 -2.29
CA LEU A 99 -2.57 5.80 -1.01
C LEU A 99 -2.33 7.28 -1.25
N MET A 100 -3.28 8.14 -0.85
CA MET A 100 -3.23 9.56 -1.18
C MET A 100 -3.98 10.41 -0.17
N TYR A 101 -3.95 11.72 -0.38
CA TYR A 101 -4.64 12.72 0.42
C TYR A 101 -5.84 13.30 -0.33
N TYR A 102 -6.91 13.61 0.40
CA TYR A 102 -8.19 14.05 -0.18
C TYR A 102 -8.06 15.31 -1.04
N ASN A 103 -7.21 16.24 -0.64
CA ASN A 103 -7.02 17.48 -1.42
C ASN A 103 -6.56 17.23 -2.87
N LEU A 104 -5.77 16.18 -3.13
CA LEU A 104 -5.39 15.80 -4.51
C LEU A 104 -6.60 15.40 -5.35
N VAL A 105 -7.50 14.62 -4.74
CA VAL A 105 -8.75 14.18 -5.38
C VAL A 105 -9.67 15.38 -5.63
N TYR A 106 -9.85 16.21 -4.63
CA TYR A 106 -10.71 17.39 -4.69
C TYR A 106 -10.27 18.39 -5.77
N GLN A 107 -8.97 18.74 -5.80
CA GLN A 107 -8.41 19.68 -6.77
C GLN A 107 -8.44 19.16 -8.22
N TYR A 108 -8.31 17.86 -8.42
CA TYR A 108 -8.43 17.25 -9.75
C TYR A 108 -9.87 17.13 -10.24
N GLY A 109 -10.81 17.14 -9.30
CA GLY A 109 -12.24 16.84 -9.48
C GLY A 109 -12.52 15.35 -9.25
N THR A 110 -13.30 15.07 -8.21
CA THR A 110 -13.47 13.72 -7.62
C THR A 110 -13.86 12.64 -8.66
N GLU A 111 -14.91 12.88 -9.44
CA GLU A 111 -15.36 11.92 -10.46
C GLU A 111 -14.32 11.71 -11.56
N LYS A 112 -13.70 12.81 -12.01
CA LYS A 112 -12.67 12.79 -13.03
C LYS A 112 -11.44 12.03 -12.56
N PHE A 113 -11.01 12.26 -11.29
CA PHE A 113 -9.88 11.57 -10.69
C PHE A 113 -10.08 10.06 -10.71
N PHE A 114 -11.16 9.56 -10.15
CA PHE A 114 -11.39 8.12 -10.05
C PHE A 114 -11.55 7.45 -11.41
N ARG A 115 -12.26 8.10 -12.35
CA ARG A 115 -12.37 7.60 -13.71
C ARG A 115 -11.01 7.49 -14.40
N ASP A 116 -10.21 8.56 -14.38
CA ASP A 116 -8.94 8.62 -15.10
C ASP A 116 -7.90 7.65 -14.50
N PHE A 117 -7.88 7.49 -13.15
CA PHE A 117 -7.01 6.54 -12.48
C PHE A 117 -7.45 5.09 -12.69
N HIS A 118 -8.75 4.81 -12.69
CA HIS A 118 -9.25 3.48 -13.06
C HIS A 118 -8.85 3.12 -14.51
N GLN A 119 -9.02 4.05 -15.44
CA GLN A 119 -8.60 3.87 -16.84
C GLN A 119 -7.08 3.70 -17.01
N ALA A 120 -6.28 4.28 -16.12
CA ALA A 120 -4.83 4.07 -16.08
C ALA A 120 -4.45 2.70 -15.52
N GLY A 121 -5.36 1.98 -14.86
CA GLY A 121 -5.15 0.64 -14.33
C GLY A 121 -5.07 0.53 -12.82
N VAL A 122 -5.53 1.54 -12.07
CA VAL A 122 -5.68 1.48 -10.62
C VAL A 122 -6.84 0.58 -10.24
N ASN A 123 -6.69 -0.19 -9.16
CA ASN A 123 -7.69 -1.10 -8.64
C ASN A 123 -8.41 -0.55 -7.42
N SER A 124 -7.72 0.18 -6.55
CA SER A 124 -8.31 0.71 -5.31
C SER A 124 -7.73 2.05 -4.89
N VAL A 125 -8.46 2.68 -3.98
CA VAL A 125 -8.06 3.95 -3.36
C VAL A 125 -8.16 3.86 -1.85
N LEU A 126 -7.14 4.43 -1.17
CA LEU A 126 -7.08 4.72 0.25
C LEU A 126 -6.78 6.20 0.40
N VAL A 127 -7.67 6.96 1.01
CA VAL A 127 -7.49 8.39 1.31
C VAL A 127 -7.11 8.53 2.78
N ALA A 128 -5.85 8.88 3.04
CA ALA A 128 -5.23 8.77 4.36
C ALA A 128 -5.80 9.74 5.41
N ASP A 129 -6.26 10.89 4.97
CA ASP A 129 -6.82 11.97 5.79
C ASP A 129 -8.36 12.00 5.80
N LEU A 130 -9.02 10.99 5.23
CA LEU A 130 -10.47 10.89 5.22
C LEU A 130 -10.97 9.77 6.14
N SER A 131 -11.81 10.14 7.11
CA SER A 131 -12.39 9.18 8.03
C SER A 131 -13.48 8.33 7.37
N ILE A 132 -13.75 7.15 7.93
CA ILE A 132 -14.86 6.29 7.46
C ILE A 132 -16.22 6.98 7.58
N ASP A 133 -16.37 7.94 8.49
CA ASP A 133 -17.62 8.67 8.69
C ASP A 133 -17.86 9.66 7.55
N ASP A 134 -16.80 10.24 7.01
CA ASP A 134 -16.82 11.21 5.89
C ASP A 134 -16.63 10.52 4.52
N ALA A 135 -16.41 9.21 4.50
CA ALA A 135 -16.06 8.46 3.30
C ALA A 135 -17.14 8.47 2.20
N ASN A 136 -18.37 8.89 2.49
CA ASN A 136 -19.45 8.95 1.49
C ASN A 136 -19.10 9.85 0.30
N GLU A 137 -18.27 10.88 0.52
CA GLU A 137 -17.84 11.81 -0.54
C GLU A 137 -16.99 11.14 -1.63
N ILE A 138 -16.26 10.07 -1.27
CA ILE A 138 -15.39 9.35 -2.20
C ILE A 138 -15.96 7.99 -2.63
N MET A 139 -16.71 7.32 -1.77
CA MET A 139 -17.17 5.94 -2.03
C MET A 139 -18.06 5.85 -3.26
N GLY A 140 -19.06 6.73 -3.37
CA GLY A 140 -19.97 6.74 -4.52
C GLY A 140 -19.22 6.92 -5.85
N PRO A 141 -18.46 8.01 -6.02
CA PRO A 141 -17.63 8.24 -7.20
C PRO A 141 -16.60 7.15 -7.48
N ALA A 142 -15.91 6.62 -6.45
CA ALA A 142 -14.91 5.56 -6.62
C ALA A 142 -15.56 4.25 -7.14
N VAL A 143 -16.64 3.79 -6.49
CA VAL A 143 -17.39 2.60 -6.90
C VAL A 143 -17.98 2.78 -8.30
N SER A 144 -18.54 3.94 -8.62
CA SER A 144 -19.08 4.25 -9.95
C SER A 144 -18.00 4.21 -11.03
N ALA A 145 -16.75 4.55 -10.68
CA ALA A 145 -15.60 4.44 -11.58
C ALA A 145 -15.04 3.01 -11.67
N GLY A 146 -15.51 2.05 -10.84
CA GLY A 146 -15.02 0.68 -10.81
C GLY A 146 -13.81 0.44 -9.91
N LEU A 147 -13.53 1.36 -8.97
CA LEU A 147 -12.45 1.24 -8.00
C LEU A 147 -12.95 0.60 -6.70
N ASP A 148 -12.12 -0.24 -6.12
CA ASP A 148 -12.29 -0.72 -4.76
C ASP A 148 -11.90 0.37 -3.74
N THR A 149 -12.52 0.31 -2.55
CA THR A 149 -12.17 1.17 -1.41
C THR A 149 -11.38 0.38 -0.37
N VAL A 150 -10.33 1.02 0.15
CA VAL A 150 -9.49 0.50 1.23
C VAL A 150 -9.57 1.45 2.41
N PHE A 151 -9.82 0.90 3.60
CA PHE A 151 -9.85 1.67 4.84
C PHE A 151 -8.90 1.10 5.88
N MET A 152 -8.42 2.00 6.76
CA MET A 152 -7.46 1.65 7.80
C MET A 152 -8.14 1.24 9.12
N VAL A 153 -7.57 0.22 9.75
CA VAL A 153 -7.87 -0.19 11.13
C VAL A 153 -6.59 -0.17 11.94
N THR A 154 -6.68 0.36 13.13
CA THR A 154 -5.59 0.37 14.13
C THR A 154 -5.98 -0.46 15.34
N PRO A 155 -5.04 -0.86 16.22
CA PRO A 155 -5.36 -1.56 17.46
C PRO A 155 -6.36 -0.81 18.37
N ASN A 156 -6.39 0.53 18.27
CA ASN A 156 -7.27 1.40 19.06
C ASN A 156 -8.64 1.64 18.39
N THR A 157 -8.90 1.06 17.22
CA THR A 157 -10.20 1.19 16.52
C THR A 157 -11.29 0.48 17.33
N ARG A 158 -12.36 1.20 17.66
CA ARG A 158 -13.50 0.65 18.42
C ARG A 158 -14.23 -0.45 17.64
N PRO A 159 -14.81 -1.48 18.31
CA PRO A 159 -15.47 -2.60 17.63
C PRO A 159 -16.57 -2.19 16.63
N GLU A 160 -17.38 -1.18 16.98
CA GLU A 160 -18.45 -0.67 16.11
C GLU A 160 -17.88 -0.06 14.83
N ARG A 161 -16.75 0.67 14.97
CA ARG A 161 -16.05 1.26 13.84
C ARG A 161 -15.37 0.20 12.96
N MET A 162 -14.82 -0.86 13.56
CA MET A 162 -14.30 -2.01 12.80
C MET A 162 -15.39 -2.66 11.94
N LYS A 163 -16.61 -2.85 12.48
CA LYS A 163 -17.75 -3.38 11.72
C LYS A 163 -18.11 -2.48 10.55
N LEU A 164 -18.16 -1.16 10.77
CA LEU A 164 -18.46 -0.20 9.72
C LEU A 164 -17.38 -0.22 8.62
N ILE A 165 -16.11 -0.22 8.99
CA ILE A 165 -14.98 -0.34 8.07
C ILE A 165 -15.08 -1.66 7.29
N ALA A 166 -15.30 -2.77 7.96
CA ALA A 166 -15.43 -4.07 7.32
C ALA A 166 -16.58 -4.13 6.30
N ALA A 167 -17.69 -3.45 6.59
CA ALA A 167 -18.85 -3.38 5.69
C ALA A 167 -18.64 -2.48 4.47
N LYS A 168 -17.82 -1.43 4.60
CA LYS A 168 -17.58 -0.44 3.54
C LYS A 168 -16.33 -0.70 2.70
N THR A 169 -15.43 -1.58 3.15
CA THR A 169 -14.21 -1.95 2.41
C THR A 169 -14.54 -2.98 1.34
N THR A 170 -14.08 -2.77 0.11
CA THR A 170 -14.29 -3.70 -1.00
C THR A 170 -12.98 -4.33 -1.52
N GLY A 171 -11.84 -3.64 -1.39
CA GLY A 171 -10.53 -4.14 -1.79
C GLY A 171 -9.89 -5.03 -0.73
N PHE A 172 -9.25 -4.42 0.26
CA PHE A 172 -8.69 -5.06 1.46
C PHE A 172 -8.74 -4.11 2.66
N ILE A 173 -8.74 -4.65 3.87
CA ILE A 173 -8.61 -3.85 5.09
C ILE A 173 -7.13 -3.62 5.36
N TYR A 174 -6.71 -2.35 5.42
CA TYR A 174 -5.36 -1.97 5.79
C TYR A 174 -5.24 -1.93 7.33
N THR A 175 -4.48 -2.84 7.89
CA THR A 175 -4.26 -2.89 9.34
C THR A 175 -2.90 -2.28 9.66
N VAL A 176 -2.93 -1.15 10.39
CA VAL A 176 -1.71 -0.49 10.88
C VAL A 176 -1.30 -1.18 12.17
N SER A 177 -0.16 -1.88 12.16
CA SER A 177 0.42 -2.44 13.39
C SER A 177 1.52 -1.51 13.90
N VAL A 178 1.55 -1.25 15.20
CA VAL A 178 2.65 -0.49 15.84
C VAL A 178 3.78 -1.47 16.15
N LEU A 179 4.44 -1.98 15.10
CA LEU A 179 5.64 -2.80 15.26
C LEU A 179 6.82 -1.87 15.53
N GLY A 180 7.16 -1.64 16.80
CA GLY A 180 8.48 -1.09 17.07
C GLY A 180 8.65 0.11 17.98
N VAL A 181 7.68 0.50 18.83
CA VAL A 181 7.93 1.64 19.72
C VAL A 181 8.09 1.27 21.19
N THR A 182 7.41 0.24 21.75
CA THR A 182 7.63 -0.16 23.16
C THR A 182 6.94 -1.50 23.46
N GLY A 183 7.59 -2.65 23.20
CA GLY A 183 7.07 -3.95 23.62
C GLY A 183 7.99 -5.12 23.28
N SER A 184 7.84 -6.27 23.97
CA SER A 184 8.54 -7.50 23.61
C SER A 184 8.02 -8.03 22.25
N ARG A 185 8.81 -8.87 21.56
CA ARG A 185 8.39 -9.51 20.30
C ARG A 185 7.12 -10.35 20.43
N GLU A 186 6.88 -10.92 21.61
CA GLU A 186 5.70 -11.75 21.92
C GLU A 186 4.44 -10.90 22.03
N ASP A 187 4.49 -9.76 22.75
CA ASP A 187 3.35 -8.84 22.90
C ASP A 187 2.85 -8.30 21.54
N LEU A 188 3.78 -8.09 20.60
CA LEU A 188 3.47 -7.60 19.26
C LEU A 188 2.80 -8.65 18.37
N SER A 189 3.29 -9.91 18.45
CA SER A 189 2.70 -11.05 17.73
C SER A 189 1.25 -11.26 18.13
N ASP A 190 0.97 -11.24 19.42
CA ASP A 190 -0.38 -11.48 19.97
C ASP A 190 -1.33 -10.33 19.64
N THR A 191 -0.85 -9.10 19.68
CA THR A 191 -1.65 -7.91 19.28
C THR A 191 -2.05 -7.97 17.83
N VAL A 192 -1.13 -8.30 16.92
CA VAL A 192 -1.41 -8.43 15.49
C VAL A 192 -2.35 -9.61 15.23
N ALA A 193 -2.08 -10.77 15.83
CA ALA A 193 -2.92 -11.97 15.66
C ALA A 193 -4.34 -11.73 16.18
N GLY A 194 -4.48 -11.08 17.34
CA GLY A 194 -5.77 -10.71 17.91
C GLY A 194 -6.55 -9.75 17.01
N LEU A 195 -5.90 -8.75 16.42
CA LEU A 195 -6.55 -7.78 15.54
C LEU A 195 -6.97 -8.42 14.22
N VAL A 196 -6.07 -9.19 13.59
CA VAL A 196 -6.36 -9.93 12.34
C VAL A 196 -7.52 -10.92 12.57
N GLY A 197 -7.48 -11.69 13.67
CA GLY A 197 -8.55 -12.64 14.01
C GLY A 197 -9.91 -11.95 14.21
N LYS A 198 -9.96 -10.82 14.90
CA LYS A 198 -11.18 -10.01 15.05
C LYS A 198 -11.72 -9.54 13.69
N LEU A 199 -10.88 -9.01 12.84
CA LEU A 199 -11.30 -8.54 11.53
C LEU A 199 -11.81 -9.69 10.64
N LYS A 200 -11.11 -10.82 10.61
CA LYS A 200 -11.55 -12.00 9.86
C LYS A 200 -12.85 -12.62 10.36
N SER A 201 -13.23 -12.39 11.61
CA SER A 201 -14.55 -12.77 12.11
C SER A 201 -15.68 -11.84 11.63
N LEU A 202 -15.37 -10.63 11.18
CA LEU A 202 -16.34 -9.63 10.74
C LEU A 202 -16.56 -9.62 9.22
N THR A 203 -15.57 -10.09 8.43
CA THR A 203 -15.62 -9.98 6.98
C THR A 203 -14.78 -11.04 6.28
N ALA A 204 -15.16 -11.33 5.01
CA ALA A 204 -14.36 -12.13 4.09
C ALA A 204 -13.36 -11.30 3.25
N VAL A 205 -13.37 -9.97 3.39
CA VAL A 205 -12.43 -9.07 2.72
C VAL A 205 -11.02 -9.37 3.23
N PRO A 206 -9.99 -9.41 2.36
CA PRO A 206 -8.62 -9.67 2.79
C PRO A 206 -8.13 -8.64 3.83
N VAL A 207 -7.35 -9.11 4.80
CA VAL A 207 -6.75 -8.28 5.84
C VAL A 207 -5.24 -8.19 5.58
N CYS A 208 -4.74 -6.99 5.25
CA CYS A 208 -3.33 -6.74 5.00
C CYS A 208 -2.74 -5.91 6.15
N VAL A 209 -1.55 -6.30 6.60
CA VAL A 209 -0.88 -5.65 7.73
C VAL A 209 0.33 -4.88 7.24
N GLY A 210 0.36 -3.60 7.57
CA GLY A 210 1.46 -2.69 7.29
C GLY A 210 2.00 -2.05 8.57
N PHE A 211 3.05 -1.27 8.40
CA PHE A 211 3.74 -0.52 9.43
C PHE A 211 4.77 -1.32 10.26
N GLY A 212 6.01 -0.81 10.27
CA GLY A 212 7.10 -1.35 11.06
C GLY A 212 7.77 -2.62 10.51
N ILE A 213 7.37 -3.10 9.34
CA ILE A 213 7.98 -4.27 8.70
C ILE A 213 9.29 -3.85 8.03
N SER A 214 10.40 -4.16 8.67
CA SER A 214 11.74 -3.74 8.23
C SER A 214 12.69 -4.92 8.00
N LYS A 215 12.26 -6.16 8.30
CA LYS A 215 13.02 -7.40 8.16
C LYS A 215 12.10 -8.54 7.69
N PRO A 216 12.64 -9.60 7.02
CA PRO A 216 11.85 -10.76 6.62
C PRO A 216 11.14 -11.45 7.79
N GLU A 217 11.76 -11.49 8.99
CA GLU A 217 11.16 -12.12 10.18
C GLU A 217 9.87 -11.41 10.64
N HIS A 218 9.79 -10.08 10.44
CA HIS A 218 8.57 -9.33 10.75
C HIS A 218 7.43 -9.74 9.80
N ALA A 219 7.74 -9.93 8.52
CA ALA A 219 6.78 -10.40 7.53
C ALA A 219 6.29 -11.82 7.85
N THR A 220 7.20 -12.71 8.26
CA THR A 220 6.85 -14.07 8.74
C THR A 220 5.90 -14.02 9.94
N THR A 221 6.15 -13.14 10.90
CA THR A 221 5.27 -12.97 12.07
C THR A 221 3.86 -12.55 11.66
N VAL A 222 3.74 -11.59 10.76
CA VAL A 222 2.46 -11.13 10.21
C VAL A 222 1.73 -12.24 9.43
N ALA A 223 2.46 -12.98 8.60
CA ALA A 223 1.89 -14.09 7.86
C ALA A 223 1.36 -15.21 8.80
N ARG A 224 2.14 -15.56 9.82
CA ARG A 224 1.74 -16.54 10.86
C ARG A 224 0.55 -16.07 11.69
N ALA A 225 0.36 -14.76 11.88
CA ALA A 225 -0.82 -14.19 12.51
C ALA A 225 -2.09 -14.32 11.65
N GLY A 226 -1.97 -14.86 10.43
CA GLY A 226 -3.08 -15.13 9.53
C GLY A 226 -3.46 -13.95 8.63
N ALA A 227 -2.61 -12.93 8.49
CA ALA A 227 -2.84 -11.86 7.52
C ALA A 227 -2.84 -12.40 6.08
N ASP A 228 -3.63 -11.78 5.21
CA ASP A 228 -3.69 -12.14 3.79
C ASP A 228 -2.61 -11.41 2.98
N GLY A 229 -2.07 -10.30 3.50
CA GLY A 229 -1.01 -9.52 2.88
C GLY A 229 -0.11 -8.81 3.87
N VAL A 230 1.13 -8.56 3.45
CA VAL A 230 2.17 -7.82 4.17
C VAL A 230 2.50 -6.56 3.36
N ILE A 231 2.30 -5.38 3.96
CA ILE A 231 2.58 -4.09 3.33
C ILE A 231 3.89 -3.53 3.88
N ILE A 232 4.80 -3.14 2.98
CA ILE A 232 6.15 -2.67 3.34
C ILE A 232 6.39 -1.31 2.72
N GLY A 233 6.36 -0.26 3.53
CA GLY A 233 6.58 1.13 3.09
C GLY A 233 7.96 1.67 3.49
N SER A 234 8.07 2.17 4.71
CA SER A 234 9.24 2.95 5.17
C SER A 234 10.58 2.26 4.97
N ARG A 235 10.64 0.91 5.01
CA ARG A 235 11.89 0.18 4.77
C ARG A 235 12.33 0.28 3.31
N VAL A 236 11.41 0.12 2.37
CA VAL A 236 11.72 0.18 0.93
C VAL A 236 12.07 1.60 0.52
N VAL A 237 11.29 2.58 0.98
CA VAL A 237 11.57 4.01 0.75
C VAL A 237 12.89 4.44 1.41
N GLY A 238 13.22 3.89 2.58
CA GLY A 238 14.53 4.11 3.23
C GLY A 238 15.71 3.54 2.43
N LEU A 239 15.52 2.43 1.72
CA LEU A 239 16.53 1.89 0.80
C LEU A 239 16.76 2.82 -0.39
N ILE A 240 15.69 3.46 -0.92
CA ILE A 240 15.82 4.50 -1.94
C ILE A 240 16.65 5.66 -1.39
N GLU A 241 16.26 6.20 -0.21
CA GLU A 241 16.95 7.33 0.42
C GLU A 241 18.45 7.06 0.64
N SER A 242 18.80 5.84 1.07
CA SER A 242 20.18 5.48 1.37
C SER A 242 21.07 5.30 0.13
N ASN A 243 20.48 5.23 -1.07
CA ASN A 243 21.20 4.94 -2.32
C ASN A 243 20.94 6.01 -3.41
N LEU A 244 20.62 7.25 -3.05
CA LEU A 244 20.26 8.32 -4.01
C LEU A 244 21.35 8.60 -5.07
N GLY A 245 22.61 8.31 -4.78
CA GLY A 245 23.74 8.47 -5.72
C GLY A 245 24.13 7.18 -6.46
N ASP A 246 23.49 6.04 -6.17
CA ASP A 246 23.83 4.72 -6.70
C ASP A 246 22.56 3.97 -7.13
N LYS A 247 22.16 4.18 -8.36
CA LYS A 247 20.96 3.54 -8.90
C LYS A 247 21.07 2.01 -8.99
N GLU A 248 22.23 1.48 -9.35
CA GLU A 248 22.41 0.02 -9.47
C GLU A 248 22.37 -0.63 -8.08
N GLY A 249 23.07 -0.07 -7.11
CA GLY A 249 23.01 -0.50 -5.72
C GLY A 249 21.61 -0.40 -5.12
N MET A 250 20.88 0.67 -5.43
CA MET A 250 19.48 0.85 -5.02
C MET A 250 18.61 -0.30 -5.52
N LEU A 251 18.64 -0.59 -6.80
CA LEU A 251 17.85 -1.66 -7.42
C LEU A 251 18.22 -3.03 -6.86
N ALA A 252 19.51 -3.30 -6.70
CA ALA A 252 20.00 -4.57 -6.15
C ALA A 252 19.54 -4.76 -4.70
N GLN A 253 19.66 -3.76 -3.84
CA GLN A 253 19.25 -3.84 -2.43
C GLN A 253 17.74 -4.02 -2.28
N ILE A 254 16.92 -3.32 -3.07
CA ILE A 254 15.46 -3.45 -3.05
C ILE A 254 15.05 -4.83 -3.52
N SER A 255 15.61 -5.32 -4.64
CA SER A 255 15.33 -6.66 -5.17
C SER A 255 15.69 -7.73 -4.17
N THR A 256 16.88 -7.68 -3.58
CA THR A 256 17.34 -8.65 -2.57
C THR A 256 16.40 -8.66 -1.37
N PHE A 257 16.11 -7.48 -0.79
CA PHE A 257 15.24 -7.39 0.38
C PHE A 257 13.82 -7.93 0.10
N LEU A 258 13.23 -7.57 -1.03
CA LEU A 258 11.88 -8.05 -1.36
C LEU A 258 11.85 -9.55 -1.70
N ALA A 259 12.89 -10.08 -2.34
CA ALA A 259 13.03 -11.53 -2.59
C ALA A 259 13.17 -12.31 -1.28
N GLU A 260 13.95 -11.81 -0.31
CA GLU A 260 14.06 -12.41 1.02
C GLU A 260 12.71 -12.42 1.75
N VAL A 261 11.97 -11.30 1.71
CA VAL A 261 10.63 -11.24 2.27
C VAL A 261 9.69 -12.21 1.55
N ARG A 262 9.72 -12.26 0.20
CA ARG A 262 8.89 -13.18 -0.58
C ARG A 262 9.13 -14.65 -0.22
N ALA A 263 10.39 -15.01 0.03
CA ALA A 263 10.76 -16.35 0.44
C ALA A 263 10.28 -16.71 1.86
N ALA A 264 10.01 -15.72 2.70
CA ALA A 264 9.62 -15.87 4.11
C ALA A 264 8.09 -15.97 4.34
N ILE A 265 7.24 -15.67 3.29
CA ILE A 265 5.77 -15.56 3.45
C ILE A 265 4.96 -16.30 2.39
#